data_f73847a4cd22558c74231320ad985a4b
#
_entry.id   f73847a4cd22558c74231320ad985a4b
#
_cell.length_a   1.000
_cell.length_b   1.000
_cell.length_c   1.000
_cell.angle_alpha   90.00
_cell.angle_beta   90.00
_cell.angle_gamma   90.00
#
_symmetry.space_group_name_H-M   'P 1'
#
loop_
_entity.id
_entity.type
_entity.pdbx_description
1 polymer ?
#
loop_
_entity_poly.entity_id
_entity_poly.type
_entity_poly.pdbx_seq_one_letter_code
_entity_poly.pdbx_strand_id
1 'polypeptide(L)'
;MSPHSACVFEITCPLPLASESLPDAFTQAPCARMKVARQFVVQKGMIRQGFKGRAGLGIFEENGRTWGMLVLEPAAPLLFAPPAKLSAKRLWPGMQEEDVPNIELINGKGEAKTLKTRLDEIFEPFPQRDYFRGGREQAERRALWRRVLTDALTSPVVRIVQELNIRHRDARLTELNEWWCGKSPSFECRWDQTFYAPRSGARFLLEWMLIGRPHCKSSPMQTEESAPRPVVLYSDDDILVINKPARLSSVPGVREKVCAKTMLERQYGELHVVHRLDLDTSGLLVFARNKRSLEHLNKSFRKRDTHKIYEARLEGVISEQQGRIELPLALNWLDRPRQCTLTEDGGGKASATEFVVIGTQQTAGGPKTLVRLSPVTGRTHQLRVHCAKGLGCPIDGDPFYGHPGLEGETDATRLCLHAAELTFVHPTSGKPVTFKAPADFPDF
;
A
#
# COMPACT_ATOMS: atom_id res chain seq x y z
N MET A 1 -2.77 -35.16 -11.16
CA MET A 1 -2.28 -33.86 -11.71
C MET A 1 -0.91 -33.61 -11.10
N SER A 2 0.06 -33.23 -11.92
CA SER A 2 1.38 -32.77 -11.44
C SER A 2 1.16 -31.62 -10.44
N PRO A 3 1.88 -31.58 -9.30
CA PRO A 3 1.70 -30.53 -8.28
C PRO A 3 2.01 -29.12 -8.77
N HIS A 4 2.37 -28.94 -10.02
CA HIS A 4 2.80 -27.66 -10.60
C HIS A 4 2.01 -27.22 -11.84
N SER A 5 0.87 -27.85 -12.16
CA SER A 5 0.07 -27.48 -13.33
C SER A 5 -1.04 -26.50 -12.97
N ALA A 6 -1.19 -25.44 -13.78
CA ALA A 6 -2.36 -24.57 -13.73
C ALA A 6 -3.60 -25.37 -14.20
N CYS A 7 -4.70 -25.27 -13.46
CA CYS A 7 -5.98 -25.86 -13.82
C CYS A 7 -6.91 -24.75 -14.32
N VAL A 8 -7.27 -24.79 -15.61
CA VAL A 8 -8.25 -23.87 -16.20
C VAL A 8 -9.62 -24.57 -16.21
N PHE A 9 -10.67 -23.85 -15.82
CA PHE A 9 -12.04 -24.37 -15.74
C PHE A 9 -13.06 -23.25 -15.97
N GLU A 10 -14.19 -23.60 -16.52
CA GLU A 10 -15.31 -22.65 -16.68
C GLU A 10 -16.03 -22.46 -15.33
N ILE A 11 -16.31 -21.22 -14.97
CA ILE A 11 -17.10 -20.89 -13.78
C ILE A 11 -18.55 -20.74 -14.20
N THR A 12 -19.34 -21.75 -13.89
CA THR A 12 -20.77 -21.83 -14.29
C THR A 12 -21.75 -21.28 -13.25
N CYS A 13 -21.25 -20.88 -12.07
CA CYS A 13 -22.11 -20.22 -11.08
C CYS A 13 -22.23 -18.71 -11.36
N PRO A 14 -23.37 -18.08 -10.98
CA PRO A 14 -23.51 -16.63 -11.13
C PRO A 14 -22.48 -15.92 -10.22
N LEU A 15 -21.65 -15.10 -10.84
CA LEU A 15 -20.71 -14.24 -10.13
C LEU A 15 -21.25 -12.80 -10.07
N PRO A 16 -21.02 -12.05 -9.00
CA PRO A 16 -21.22 -10.61 -8.98
C PRO A 16 -20.52 -9.94 -10.16
N LEU A 17 -20.98 -8.78 -10.57
CA LEU A 17 -20.35 -8.03 -11.67
C LEU A 17 -18.86 -7.83 -11.41
N ALA A 18 -18.07 -7.92 -12.48
CA ALA A 18 -16.65 -7.58 -12.40
C ALA A 18 -16.50 -6.10 -12.06
N SER A 19 -15.59 -5.77 -11.15
CA SER A 19 -15.21 -4.37 -10.97
C SER A 19 -14.56 -3.86 -12.26
N GLU A 20 -14.77 -2.60 -12.62
CA GLU A 20 -14.18 -2.01 -13.84
C GLU A 20 -12.65 -1.92 -13.79
N SER A 21 -12.06 -2.01 -12.60
CA SER A 21 -10.62 -2.12 -12.38
C SER A 21 -10.33 -3.43 -11.66
N LEU A 22 -9.20 -4.09 -11.99
CA LEU A 22 -8.63 -5.02 -11.03
C LEU A 22 -8.51 -4.24 -9.73
N PRO A 23 -9.20 -4.68 -8.65
CA PRO A 23 -8.96 -4.08 -7.35
C PRO A 23 -7.46 -4.10 -7.15
N ASP A 24 -6.94 -3.17 -6.38
CA ASP A 24 -5.50 -3.15 -6.05
C ASP A 24 -5.17 -4.52 -5.46
N ALA A 25 -4.95 -5.49 -6.37
CA ALA A 25 -4.95 -6.94 -6.12
C ALA A 25 -3.90 -7.35 -5.09
N PHE A 26 -3.16 -6.33 -4.63
CA PHE A 26 -2.01 -6.46 -3.78
C PHE A 26 -2.26 -6.00 -2.34
N THR A 27 -3.42 -5.44 -2.03
CA THR A 27 -3.64 -4.80 -0.72
C THR A 27 -4.95 -5.13 -0.02
N GLN A 28 -5.89 -5.84 -0.67
CA GLN A 28 -7.25 -5.97 -0.15
C GLN A 28 -7.72 -7.41 0.02
N ALA A 29 -8.69 -7.60 0.93
CA ALA A 29 -9.49 -8.80 1.04
C ALA A 29 -10.18 -9.11 -0.29
N PRO A 30 -10.44 -10.39 -0.61
CA PRO A 30 -11.06 -10.73 -1.88
C PRO A 30 -12.47 -10.14 -1.98
N CYS A 31 -12.73 -9.54 -3.11
CA CYS A 31 -14.05 -9.02 -3.46
C CYS A 31 -15.13 -10.12 -3.41
N ALA A 32 -16.39 -9.72 -3.40
CA ALA A 32 -17.52 -10.66 -3.38
C ALA A 32 -17.43 -11.69 -4.51
N ARG A 33 -17.02 -11.27 -5.71
CA ARG A 33 -16.84 -12.14 -6.88
C ARG A 33 -15.80 -13.23 -6.63
N MET A 34 -14.65 -12.87 -6.06
CA MET A 34 -13.59 -13.82 -5.71
C MET A 34 -14.03 -14.78 -4.59
N LYS A 35 -14.80 -14.31 -3.61
CA LYS A 35 -15.34 -15.15 -2.54
C LYS A 35 -16.25 -16.24 -3.11
N VAL A 36 -17.17 -15.89 -4.03
CA VAL A 36 -18.05 -16.84 -4.71
C VAL A 36 -17.26 -17.82 -5.57
N ALA A 37 -16.30 -17.35 -6.37
CA ALA A 37 -15.48 -18.22 -7.20
C ALA A 37 -14.63 -19.19 -6.35
N ARG A 38 -14.13 -18.79 -5.19
CA ARG A 38 -13.42 -19.64 -4.27
C ARG A 38 -14.33 -20.71 -3.66
N GLN A 39 -15.56 -20.36 -3.26
CA GLN A 39 -16.54 -21.34 -2.78
C GLN A 39 -16.83 -22.39 -3.86
N PHE A 40 -16.99 -21.96 -5.11
CA PHE A 40 -17.17 -22.87 -6.25
C PHE A 40 -16.00 -23.85 -6.39
N VAL A 41 -14.75 -23.37 -6.32
CA VAL A 41 -13.54 -24.22 -6.39
C VAL A 41 -13.53 -25.28 -5.27
N VAL A 42 -13.91 -24.88 -4.05
CA VAL A 42 -13.99 -25.79 -2.89
C VAL A 42 -15.10 -26.80 -3.06
N GLN A 43 -16.32 -26.38 -3.44
CA GLN A 43 -17.47 -27.25 -3.66
C GLN A 43 -17.23 -28.28 -4.78
N LYS A 44 -16.50 -27.89 -5.82
CA LYS A 44 -16.07 -28.80 -6.90
C LYS A 44 -14.92 -29.73 -6.52
N GLY A 45 -14.43 -29.68 -5.30
CA GLY A 45 -13.33 -30.54 -4.83
C GLY A 45 -11.99 -30.32 -5.55
N MET A 46 -11.79 -29.16 -6.18
CA MET A 46 -10.56 -28.84 -6.91
C MET A 46 -9.37 -28.71 -5.97
N ILE A 47 -9.61 -28.35 -4.72
CA ILE A 47 -8.62 -28.35 -3.64
C ILE A 47 -8.92 -29.58 -2.76
N ARG A 48 -7.99 -30.52 -2.73
CA ARG A 48 -8.16 -31.75 -1.93
C ARG A 48 -8.17 -31.42 -0.43
N GLN A 49 -9.02 -32.13 0.29
CA GLN A 49 -9.01 -32.11 1.76
C GLN A 49 -7.61 -32.46 2.29
N GLY A 50 -7.10 -31.67 3.22
CA GLY A 50 -5.75 -31.85 3.78
C GLY A 50 -4.61 -31.24 2.94
N PHE A 51 -4.90 -30.58 1.82
CA PHE A 51 -3.87 -29.83 1.10
C PHE A 51 -3.25 -28.76 2.01
N LYS A 52 -1.93 -28.72 2.05
CA LYS A 52 -1.15 -27.72 2.78
C LYS A 52 -0.27 -26.99 1.77
N GLY A 53 -0.50 -25.69 1.63
CA GLY A 53 0.24 -24.90 0.66
C GLY A 53 -0.46 -23.59 0.31
N ARG A 54 0.02 -22.94 -0.73
CA ARG A 54 -0.60 -21.75 -1.29
C ARG A 54 -1.51 -22.13 -2.45
N ALA A 55 -2.67 -21.51 -2.52
CA ALA A 55 -3.57 -21.58 -3.65
C ALA A 55 -3.71 -20.19 -4.25
N GLY A 56 -3.59 -20.09 -5.57
CA GLY A 56 -3.89 -18.89 -6.33
C GLY A 56 -5.08 -19.14 -7.24
N LEU A 57 -5.95 -18.16 -7.39
CA LEU A 57 -7.08 -18.17 -8.30
C LEU A 57 -7.10 -16.87 -9.10
N GLY A 58 -7.07 -17.00 -10.42
CA GLY A 58 -7.36 -15.92 -11.36
C GLY A 58 -8.74 -16.12 -11.98
N ILE A 59 -9.53 -15.06 -12.08
CA ILE A 59 -10.80 -15.06 -12.82
C ILE A 59 -10.59 -14.20 -14.06
N PHE A 60 -10.89 -14.76 -15.22
CA PHE A 60 -10.75 -14.06 -16.49
C PHE A 60 -11.93 -14.32 -17.41
N GLU A 61 -12.17 -13.40 -18.32
CA GLU A 61 -13.22 -13.46 -19.33
C GLU A 61 -12.58 -13.65 -20.70
N GLU A 62 -13.05 -14.64 -21.43
CA GLU A 62 -12.60 -14.97 -22.78
C GLU A 62 -13.76 -15.51 -23.58
N ASN A 63 -13.99 -14.98 -24.79
CA ASN A 63 -15.08 -15.38 -25.70
C ASN A 63 -16.47 -15.33 -25.05
N GLY A 64 -16.74 -14.32 -24.22
CA GLY A 64 -18.02 -14.13 -23.54
C GLY A 64 -18.30 -15.10 -22.39
N ARG A 65 -17.31 -15.90 -21.98
CA ARG A 65 -17.40 -16.83 -20.86
C ARG A 65 -16.45 -16.43 -19.73
N THR A 66 -16.80 -16.86 -18.52
CA THR A 66 -15.98 -16.63 -17.32
C THR A 66 -15.21 -17.90 -16.98
N TRP A 67 -13.90 -17.76 -16.86
CA TRP A 67 -12.96 -18.82 -16.58
C TRP A 67 -12.24 -18.62 -15.25
N GLY A 68 -11.93 -19.70 -14.58
CA GLY A 68 -11.06 -19.74 -13.44
C GLY A 68 -9.73 -20.42 -13.79
N MET A 69 -8.64 -19.89 -13.31
CA MET A 69 -7.34 -20.56 -13.33
C MET A 69 -6.85 -20.76 -11.91
N LEU A 70 -6.79 -22.01 -11.46
CA LEU A 70 -6.32 -22.41 -10.14
C LEU A 70 -4.90 -22.96 -10.23
N VAL A 71 -4.02 -22.43 -9.40
CA VAL A 71 -2.66 -22.96 -9.21
C VAL A 71 -2.47 -23.30 -7.75
N LEU A 72 -2.01 -24.52 -7.48
CA LEU A 72 -1.71 -25.03 -6.15
C LEU A 72 -0.19 -25.19 -6.01
N GLU A 73 0.38 -24.54 -4.99
CA GLU A 73 1.79 -24.66 -4.65
C GLU A 73 1.91 -25.33 -3.28
N PRO A 74 2.38 -26.59 -3.21
CA PRO A 74 2.55 -27.30 -1.96
C PRO A 74 3.48 -26.56 -1.00
N ALA A 75 3.21 -26.66 0.31
CA ALA A 75 4.08 -26.13 1.34
C ALA A 75 5.44 -26.84 1.31
N ALA A 76 6.48 -26.15 0.93
CA ALA A 76 7.82 -26.62 1.21
C ALA A 76 8.13 -26.39 2.70
N PRO A 77 8.62 -27.41 3.44
CA PRO A 77 8.84 -27.30 4.90
C PRO A 77 9.73 -26.14 5.34
N LEU A 78 10.55 -25.61 4.43
CA LEU A 78 11.54 -24.54 4.70
C LEU A 78 11.03 -23.13 4.40
N LEU A 79 9.88 -22.96 3.74
CA LEU A 79 9.38 -21.64 3.32
C LEU A 79 8.55 -20.94 4.41
N PHE A 80 8.23 -21.61 5.50
CA PHE A 80 7.20 -21.19 6.46
C PHE A 80 7.68 -21.01 7.90
N ALA A 81 8.99 -20.94 8.13
CA ALA A 81 9.48 -20.49 9.42
C ALA A 81 9.18 -18.96 9.58
N PRO A 82 8.77 -18.52 10.77
CA PRO A 82 8.44 -17.11 11.01
C PRO A 82 9.61 -16.20 10.63
N PRO A 83 9.33 -15.01 10.05
CA PRO A 83 10.34 -14.08 9.53
C PRO A 83 11.45 -13.74 10.53
N ALA A 84 11.14 -13.71 11.82
CA ALA A 84 12.07 -13.36 12.89
C ALA A 84 13.16 -14.43 13.19
N LYS A 85 13.04 -15.65 12.68
CA LYS A 85 13.99 -16.75 12.94
C LYS A 85 14.66 -17.31 11.68
N LEU A 86 14.36 -16.78 10.52
CA LEU A 86 15.01 -17.17 9.27
C LEU A 86 16.30 -16.38 9.09
N SER A 87 17.42 -16.96 9.53
CA SER A 87 18.72 -16.51 9.03
C SER A 87 18.74 -16.73 7.51
N ALA A 88 19.28 -15.76 6.76
CA ALA A 88 19.42 -15.84 5.31
C ALA A 88 20.10 -17.14 4.80
N LYS A 89 20.83 -17.83 5.67
CA LYS A 89 21.46 -19.14 5.41
C LYS A 89 20.48 -20.33 5.28
N ARG A 90 19.23 -20.22 5.76
CA ARG A 90 18.29 -21.35 5.78
C ARG A 90 17.33 -21.39 4.61
N LEU A 91 17.14 -20.26 3.88
CA LEU A 91 16.19 -20.22 2.78
C LEU A 91 16.69 -21.05 1.57
N TRP A 92 17.97 -20.98 1.24
CA TRP A 92 18.61 -21.76 0.17
C TRP A 92 20.12 -21.79 0.45
N PRO A 93 20.62 -22.75 1.22
CA PRO A 93 22.04 -22.86 1.51
C PRO A 93 22.81 -23.05 0.20
N GLY A 94 23.70 -22.12 -0.11
CA GLY A 94 24.57 -22.22 -1.28
C GLY A 94 24.10 -21.47 -2.53
N MET A 95 22.86 -20.96 -2.62
CA MET A 95 22.42 -20.21 -3.78
C MET A 95 23.10 -18.85 -3.90
N GLN A 96 23.78 -18.62 -4.98
CA GLN A 96 24.43 -17.36 -5.34
C GLN A 96 23.58 -16.60 -6.37
N GLU A 97 23.98 -15.35 -6.70
CA GLU A 97 23.31 -14.57 -7.75
C GLU A 97 23.40 -15.22 -9.12
N GLU A 98 24.46 -16.02 -9.34
CA GLU A 98 24.67 -16.79 -10.56
C GLU A 98 23.72 -17.99 -10.70
N ASP A 99 23.15 -18.45 -9.59
CA ASP A 99 22.24 -19.63 -9.56
C ASP A 99 20.78 -19.25 -9.86
N VAL A 100 20.49 -18.00 -10.23
CA VAL A 100 19.12 -17.60 -10.60
C VAL A 100 18.68 -18.39 -11.82
N PRO A 101 17.57 -19.15 -11.74
CA PRO A 101 17.07 -19.89 -12.88
C PRO A 101 16.82 -18.96 -14.07
N ASN A 102 17.24 -19.39 -15.25
CA ASN A 102 16.98 -18.65 -16.49
C ASN A 102 15.51 -18.82 -16.87
N ILE A 103 14.64 -18.10 -16.15
CA ILE A 103 13.19 -18.08 -16.37
C ILE A 103 12.86 -16.81 -17.13
N GLU A 104 12.18 -16.97 -18.24
CA GLU A 104 11.64 -15.87 -19.01
C GLU A 104 10.26 -15.49 -18.49
N LEU A 105 10.08 -14.23 -18.14
CA LEU A 105 8.81 -13.62 -17.75
C LEU A 105 8.26 -12.84 -18.94
N ILE A 106 6.97 -12.97 -19.19
CA ILE A 106 6.29 -12.29 -20.30
C ILE A 106 5.24 -11.34 -19.74
N ASN A 107 5.22 -10.08 -20.21
CA ASN A 107 4.17 -9.14 -19.85
C ASN A 107 2.95 -9.22 -20.78
N GLY A 108 1.89 -8.49 -20.47
CA GLY A 108 0.66 -8.49 -21.25
C GLY A 108 0.81 -7.92 -22.68
N LYS A 109 1.89 -7.19 -22.97
CA LYS A 109 2.23 -6.76 -24.34
C LYS A 109 2.97 -7.84 -25.14
N GLY A 110 3.39 -8.93 -24.48
CA GLY A 110 4.24 -9.95 -25.09
C GLY A 110 5.73 -9.65 -25.03
N GLU A 111 6.15 -8.61 -24.32
CA GLU A 111 7.57 -8.33 -24.09
C GLU A 111 8.12 -9.35 -23.09
N ALA A 112 9.30 -9.90 -23.38
CA ALA A 112 9.96 -10.91 -22.58
C ALA A 112 11.17 -10.32 -21.83
N LYS A 113 11.36 -10.69 -20.57
CA LYS A 113 12.54 -10.40 -19.76
C LYS A 113 12.93 -11.59 -18.92
N THR A 114 14.22 -11.83 -18.73
CA THR A 114 14.65 -12.87 -17.80
C THR A 114 14.33 -12.47 -16.34
N LEU A 115 14.09 -13.47 -15.50
CA LEU A 115 13.88 -13.24 -14.08
C LEU A 115 15.05 -12.46 -13.46
N LYS A 116 16.30 -12.77 -13.88
CA LYS A 116 17.50 -12.06 -13.43
C LYS A 116 17.41 -10.57 -13.77
N THR A 117 17.13 -10.23 -15.04
CA THR A 117 16.97 -8.83 -15.48
C THR A 117 15.90 -8.10 -14.67
N ARG A 118 14.78 -8.77 -14.37
CA ARG A 118 13.72 -8.16 -13.55
C ARG A 118 14.14 -7.96 -12.11
N LEU A 119 14.90 -8.85 -11.53
CA LEU A 119 15.46 -8.68 -10.18
C LEU A 119 16.44 -7.51 -10.16
N ASP A 120 17.33 -7.41 -11.14
CA ASP A 120 18.28 -6.30 -11.24
C ASP A 120 17.54 -4.95 -11.33
N GLU A 121 16.53 -4.82 -12.19
CA GLU A 121 15.70 -3.61 -12.31
C GLU A 121 14.95 -3.26 -11.02
N ILE A 122 14.50 -4.25 -10.26
CA ILE A 122 13.82 -4.04 -8.97
C ILE A 122 14.81 -3.47 -7.93
N PHE A 123 16.09 -3.89 -7.99
CA PHE A 123 17.09 -3.52 -7.00
C PHE A 123 18.02 -2.38 -7.43
N GLU A 124 18.05 -2.00 -8.73
CA GLU A 124 18.82 -0.88 -9.25
C GLU A 124 18.51 0.48 -8.59
N PRO A 125 17.22 0.86 -8.36
CA PRO A 125 16.90 2.16 -7.79
C PRO A 125 17.23 2.32 -6.31
N PHE A 126 17.81 1.29 -5.65
CA PHE A 126 18.21 1.40 -4.25
C PHE A 126 19.61 2.03 -4.21
N PRO A 127 19.74 3.35 -3.94
CA PRO A 127 21.02 4.01 -3.94
C PRO A 127 21.92 3.33 -2.91
N GLN A 128 23.10 2.91 -3.37
CA GLN A 128 24.10 2.22 -2.55
C GLN A 128 24.62 3.08 -1.37
N ARG A 129 24.24 4.36 -1.29
CA ARG A 129 24.90 5.34 -0.40
C ARG A 129 24.21 5.69 0.90
N ASP A 130 22.89 5.63 1.05
CA ASP A 130 22.23 6.30 2.18
C ASP A 130 21.43 5.42 3.15
N TYR A 131 21.21 4.16 2.83
CA TYR A 131 20.43 3.28 3.69
C TYR A 131 21.20 2.12 4.28
N PHE A 132 22.44 1.88 3.83
CA PHE A 132 23.16 0.68 4.15
C PHE A 132 24.66 0.96 4.36
N ARG A 133 25.05 1.30 5.54
CA ARG A 133 26.47 1.39 5.95
C ARG A 133 26.88 0.15 6.74
N GLY A 134 27.64 -0.76 6.13
CA GLY A 134 28.29 -1.89 6.80
C GLY A 134 27.84 -3.28 6.35
N GLY A 135 28.52 -4.34 6.79
CA GLY A 135 28.28 -5.73 6.39
C GLY A 135 26.89 -6.29 6.72
N ARG A 136 26.16 -5.67 7.66
CA ARG A 136 24.78 -6.01 8.02
C ARG A 136 23.82 -5.73 6.86
N GLU A 137 24.02 -4.68 6.14
CA GLU A 137 23.25 -4.20 5.00
C GLU A 137 23.30 -5.12 3.80
N GLN A 138 24.48 -5.57 3.47
CA GLN A 138 24.67 -6.52 2.38
C GLN A 138 23.95 -7.84 2.69
N ALA A 139 23.89 -8.25 3.96
CA ALA A 139 23.15 -9.42 4.40
C ALA A 139 21.62 -9.20 4.28
N GLU A 140 21.11 -8.02 4.62
CA GLU A 140 19.68 -7.67 4.50
C GLU A 140 19.25 -7.55 3.03
N ARG A 141 20.08 -6.95 2.17
CA ARG A 141 19.85 -6.88 0.72
C ARG A 141 19.79 -8.27 0.09
N ARG A 142 20.74 -9.14 0.42
CA ARG A 142 20.76 -10.53 -0.03
C ARG A 142 19.54 -11.31 0.48
N ALA A 143 19.10 -11.07 1.71
CA ALA A 143 17.92 -11.70 2.27
C ALA A 143 16.64 -11.26 1.55
N LEU A 144 16.51 -9.97 1.22
CA LEU A 144 15.39 -9.44 0.45
C LEU A 144 15.40 -10.00 -0.98
N TRP A 145 16.55 -9.99 -1.64
CA TRP A 145 16.71 -10.53 -2.99
C TRP A 145 16.31 -12.01 -3.05
N ARG A 146 16.78 -12.84 -2.13
CA ARG A 146 16.41 -14.25 -2.04
C ARG A 146 14.92 -14.43 -1.80
N ARG A 147 14.31 -13.56 -1.02
CA ARG A 147 12.86 -13.60 -0.76
C ARG A 147 12.06 -13.23 -1.99
N VAL A 148 12.43 -12.17 -2.72
CA VAL A 148 11.80 -11.80 -4.00
C VAL A 148 11.92 -12.95 -5.00
N LEU A 149 13.10 -13.55 -5.11
CA LEU A 149 13.33 -14.71 -5.95
C LEU A 149 12.45 -15.91 -5.55
N THR A 150 12.38 -16.21 -4.26
CA THR A 150 11.53 -17.30 -3.77
C THR A 150 10.06 -17.06 -4.09
N ASP A 151 9.57 -15.85 -3.86
CA ASP A 151 8.19 -15.49 -4.19
C ASP A 151 7.94 -15.52 -5.70
N ALA A 152 8.93 -15.15 -6.53
CA ALA A 152 8.87 -15.28 -7.98
C ALA A 152 8.66 -16.72 -8.44
N LEU A 153 9.42 -17.64 -7.85
CA LEU A 153 9.42 -19.04 -8.24
C LEU A 153 8.23 -19.84 -7.68
N THR A 154 7.68 -19.41 -6.54
CA THR A 154 6.69 -20.19 -5.79
C THR A 154 5.34 -19.51 -5.61
N SER A 155 5.14 -18.30 -6.15
CA SER A 155 3.85 -17.62 -6.07
C SER A 155 2.86 -18.17 -7.10
N PRO A 156 1.71 -18.73 -6.66
CA PRO A 156 0.69 -19.18 -7.57
C PRO A 156 0.16 -18.09 -8.50
N VAL A 157 0.06 -16.86 -8.03
CA VAL A 157 -0.45 -15.75 -8.85
C VAL A 157 0.54 -15.30 -9.93
N VAL A 158 1.85 -15.39 -9.69
CA VAL A 158 2.86 -15.15 -10.73
C VAL A 158 2.70 -16.16 -11.86
N ARG A 159 2.49 -17.43 -11.52
CA ARG A 159 2.24 -18.49 -12.51
C ARG A 159 0.95 -18.29 -13.29
N ILE A 160 -0.12 -17.90 -12.61
CA ILE A 160 -1.40 -17.58 -13.29
C ILE A 160 -1.18 -16.50 -14.35
N VAL A 161 -0.54 -15.40 -13.98
CA VAL A 161 -0.32 -14.30 -14.93
C VAL A 161 0.61 -14.71 -16.06
N GLN A 162 1.64 -15.51 -15.77
CA GLN A 162 2.54 -16.06 -16.79
C GLN A 162 1.77 -16.93 -17.80
N GLU A 163 0.96 -17.85 -17.34
CA GLU A 163 0.13 -18.73 -18.21
C GLU A 163 -0.86 -17.91 -19.04
N LEU A 164 -1.51 -16.92 -18.44
CA LEU A 164 -2.41 -16.02 -19.13
C LEU A 164 -1.68 -15.22 -20.21
N ASN A 165 -0.48 -14.72 -19.95
CA ASN A 165 0.32 -13.96 -20.92
C ASN A 165 0.84 -14.82 -22.07
N ILE A 166 1.02 -16.11 -21.87
CA ILE A 166 1.46 -17.06 -22.89
C ILE A 166 0.27 -17.58 -23.71
N ARG A 167 -0.80 -18.03 -23.06
CA ARG A 167 -1.85 -18.84 -23.71
C ARG A 167 -3.18 -18.13 -23.90
N HIS A 168 -3.45 -17.08 -23.12
CA HIS A 168 -4.73 -16.36 -23.07
C HIS A 168 -4.50 -14.85 -23.15
N ARG A 169 -3.78 -14.40 -24.17
CA ARG A 169 -3.35 -12.98 -24.31
C ARG A 169 -4.51 -12.01 -24.37
N ASP A 170 -5.57 -12.40 -25.07
CA ASP A 170 -6.75 -11.56 -25.29
C ASP A 170 -7.76 -11.67 -24.13
N ALA A 171 -7.55 -12.59 -23.21
CA ALA A 171 -8.43 -12.79 -22.09
C ALA A 171 -8.35 -11.60 -21.11
N ARG A 172 -9.52 -11.16 -20.67
CA ARG A 172 -9.66 -10.09 -19.67
C ARG A 172 -9.51 -10.66 -18.27
N LEU A 173 -8.38 -10.44 -17.62
CA LEU A 173 -8.21 -10.78 -16.22
C LEU A 173 -9.01 -9.80 -15.36
N THR A 174 -9.98 -10.31 -14.58
CA THR A 174 -10.87 -9.51 -13.75
C THR A 174 -10.54 -9.59 -12.27
N GLU A 175 -10.06 -10.75 -11.80
CA GLU A 175 -9.74 -10.97 -10.40
C GLU A 175 -8.50 -11.86 -10.27
N LEU A 176 -7.69 -11.60 -9.25
CA LEU A 176 -6.50 -12.38 -8.97
C LEU A 176 -6.27 -12.40 -7.46
N ASN A 177 -6.19 -13.58 -6.86
CA ASN A 177 -5.96 -13.70 -5.42
C ASN A 177 -5.16 -14.94 -5.05
N GLU A 178 -4.50 -14.88 -3.90
CA GLU A 178 -3.70 -15.96 -3.33
C GLU A 178 -4.08 -16.15 -1.85
N TRP A 179 -4.20 -17.39 -1.39
CA TRP A 179 -4.45 -17.71 0.02
C TRP A 179 -3.71 -18.94 0.46
N TRP A 180 -3.61 -19.10 1.77
CA TRP A 180 -3.01 -20.28 2.39
C TRP A 180 -4.07 -21.36 2.67
N CYS A 181 -3.74 -22.62 2.38
CA CYS A 181 -4.54 -23.78 2.69
C CYS A 181 -3.83 -24.64 3.75
N GLY A 182 -4.52 -24.96 4.85
CA GLY A 182 -4.00 -25.82 5.92
C GLY A 182 -3.46 -25.05 7.14
N LYS A 183 -3.26 -25.79 8.26
CA LYS A 183 -2.70 -25.19 9.48
C LYS A 183 -1.19 -24.98 9.31
N SER A 184 -0.73 -23.75 9.49
CA SER A 184 0.69 -23.46 9.70
C SER A 184 1.07 -23.88 11.12
N PRO A 185 2.27 -24.45 11.36
CA PRO A 185 2.75 -24.79 12.69
C PRO A 185 2.84 -23.60 13.66
N SER A 186 2.81 -22.37 13.14
CA SER A 186 2.98 -21.12 13.89
C SER A 186 1.82 -20.15 13.86
N PHE A 187 0.74 -20.44 13.12
CA PHE A 187 -0.45 -19.61 13.07
C PHE A 187 -1.70 -20.45 13.07
N GLU A 188 -2.59 -20.22 14.02
CA GLU A 188 -3.96 -20.74 14.01
C GLU A 188 -4.79 -20.04 12.93
N CYS A 189 -4.51 -20.30 11.68
CA CYS A 189 -5.33 -19.82 10.59
C CYS A 189 -6.41 -20.85 10.28
N ARG A 190 -7.65 -20.52 10.57
CA ARG A 190 -8.79 -21.32 10.12
C ARG A 190 -8.93 -21.20 8.60
N TRP A 191 -9.31 -22.28 7.96
CA TRP A 191 -9.38 -22.50 6.51
C TRP A 191 -10.21 -21.46 5.75
N ASP A 192 -11.14 -20.83 6.42
CA ASP A 192 -12.22 -20.01 5.89
C ASP A 192 -12.00 -18.49 6.00
N GLN A 193 -10.93 -18.03 6.66
CA GLN A 193 -10.81 -16.61 7.02
C GLN A 193 -9.51 -15.90 6.63
N THR A 194 -8.52 -16.57 6.06
CA THR A 194 -7.23 -15.93 5.79
C THR A 194 -6.99 -15.73 4.31
N PHE A 195 -7.19 -14.52 3.86
CA PHE A 195 -6.75 -14.04 2.57
C PHE A 195 -5.41 -13.34 2.76
N TYR A 196 -4.39 -13.79 2.05
CA TYR A 196 -3.12 -13.08 1.99
C TYR A 196 -3.05 -12.36 0.64
N ALA A 197 -2.81 -11.07 0.69
CA ALA A 197 -2.31 -10.35 -0.48
C ALA A 197 -1.03 -11.05 -0.98
N PRO A 198 -0.76 -11.04 -2.29
CA PRO A 198 0.48 -11.55 -2.82
C PRO A 198 1.66 -10.98 -2.03
N ARG A 199 2.61 -11.83 -1.67
CA ARG A 199 3.79 -11.36 -0.94
C ARG A 199 4.51 -10.27 -1.73
N SER A 200 5.23 -9.41 -1.04
CA SER A 200 5.90 -8.24 -1.62
C SER A 200 6.76 -8.56 -2.85
N GLY A 201 7.38 -9.76 -2.89
CA GLY A 201 8.17 -10.19 -4.03
C GLY A 201 7.34 -10.49 -5.28
N ALA A 202 6.22 -11.18 -5.12
CA ALA A 202 5.28 -11.44 -6.21
C ALA A 202 4.72 -10.12 -6.79
N ARG A 203 4.41 -9.15 -5.93
CA ARG A 203 3.92 -7.83 -6.33
C ARG A 203 4.84 -7.14 -7.33
N PHE A 204 6.13 -7.07 -7.05
CA PHE A 204 7.12 -6.42 -7.95
C PHE A 204 7.18 -7.05 -9.34
N LEU A 205 6.99 -8.36 -9.42
CA LEU A 205 6.95 -9.06 -10.70
C LEU A 205 5.62 -8.84 -11.41
N LEU A 206 4.51 -8.96 -10.69
CA LEU A 206 3.16 -8.81 -11.23
C LEU A 206 2.91 -7.40 -11.77
N GLU A 207 3.43 -6.37 -11.13
CA GLU A 207 3.33 -4.99 -11.62
C GLU A 207 3.86 -4.84 -13.06
N TRP A 208 4.94 -5.54 -13.41
CA TRP A 208 5.46 -5.53 -14.78
C TRP A 208 4.72 -6.53 -15.68
N MET A 209 4.45 -7.74 -15.21
CA MET A 209 3.80 -8.79 -16.01
C MET A 209 2.39 -8.42 -16.44
N LEU A 210 1.72 -7.60 -15.69
CA LEU A 210 0.37 -7.11 -15.99
C LEU A 210 0.34 -5.94 -16.98
N ILE A 211 1.47 -5.31 -17.31
CA ILE A 211 1.52 -4.20 -18.27
C ILE A 211 0.97 -4.68 -19.64
N GLY A 212 -0.01 -3.95 -20.14
CA GLY A 212 -0.60 -4.19 -21.49
C GLY A 212 -1.65 -5.28 -21.55
N ARG A 213 -2.00 -5.96 -20.43
CA ARG A 213 -3.17 -6.83 -20.45
C ARG A 213 -4.45 -6.00 -20.58
N PRO A 214 -5.45 -6.50 -21.35
CA PRO A 214 -6.75 -5.88 -21.40
C PRO A 214 -7.31 -5.75 -19.96
N HIS A 215 -7.67 -4.53 -19.59
CA HIS A 215 -8.25 -4.18 -18.28
C HIS A 215 -7.37 -4.31 -17.03
N CYS A 216 -6.08 -4.57 -17.16
CA CYS A 216 -5.18 -4.02 -16.19
C CYS A 216 -5.11 -2.49 -16.40
N LYS A 217 -6.13 -1.80 -15.98
CA LYS A 217 -5.95 -0.42 -15.59
C LYS A 217 -5.03 -0.49 -14.35
N SER A 218 -3.69 -0.37 -14.52
CA SER A 218 -2.95 0.50 -13.61
C SER A 218 -3.90 1.67 -13.41
N SER A 219 -4.28 1.99 -12.16
CA SER A 219 -5.12 3.17 -11.87
C SER A 219 -4.80 4.21 -12.91
N PRO A 220 -5.76 4.67 -13.75
CA PRO A 220 -5.41 5.46 -14.91
C PRO A 220 -4.52 6.55 -14.40
N MET A 221 -3.32 6.69 -15.01
CA MET A 221 -2.43 7.80 -14.64
C MET A 221 -3.35 9.01 -14.63
N GLN A 222 -3.53 9.62 -13.47
CA GLN A 222 -4.45 10.74 -13.35
C GLN A 222 -4.05 11.74 -14.42
N THR A 223 -4.90 11.91 -15.41
CA THR A 223 -4.72 13.02 -16.35
C THR A 223 -5.01 14.27 -15.55
N GLU A 224 -4.38 15.38 -15.90
CA GLU A 224 -4.62 16.64 -15.19
C GLU A 224 -6.10 17.07 -15.20
N GLU A 225 -6.84 16.65 -16.22
CA GLU A 225 -8.29 16.91 -16.33
C GLU A 225 -9.11 16.08 -15.35
N SER A 226 -8.68 14.85 -15.04
CA SER A 226 -9.37 13.95 -14.10
C SER A 226 -8.87 14.07 -12.65
N ALA A 227 -7.72 14.74 -12.43
CA ALA A 227 -7.17 14.91 -11.10
C ALA A 227 -7.96 15.94 -10.28
N PRO A 228 -8.24 15.67 -9.01
CA PRO A 228 -8.86 16.67 -8.14
C PRO A 228 -7.94 17.89 -8.00
N ARG A 229 -8.51 19.09 -8.04
CA ARG A 229 -7.74 20.34 -8.05
C ARG A 229 -7.50 20.87 -6.64
N PRO A 230 -6.26 21.27 -6.30
CA PRO A 230 -5.99 21.92 -5.02
C PRO A 230 -6.61 23.34 -5.01
N VAL A 231 -7.14 23.73 -3.84
CA VAL A 231 -7.68 25.07 -3.63
C VAL A 231 -6.61 25.96 -2.99
N VAL A 232 -6.28 27.08 -3.60
CA VAL A 232 -5.33 28.04 -3.03
C VAL A 232 -6.05 28.88 -1.98
N LEU A 233 -5.51 28.87 -0.76
CA LEU A 233 -6.04 29.63 0.38
C LEU A 233 -5.29 30.94 0.60
N TYR A 234 -3.98 30.96 0.31
CA TYR A 234 -3.14 32.11 0.50
C TYR A 234 -1.93 32.08 -0.44
N SER A 235 -1.53 33.22 -0.94
CA SER A 235 -0.34 33.39 -1.76
C SER A 235 0.26 34.77 -1.55
N ASP A 236 1.56 34.84 -1.34
CA ASP A 236 2.38 36.03 -1.39
C ASP A 236 3.73 35.74 -2.09
N ASP A 237 4.75 36.61 -1.93
CA ASP A 237 6.05 36.42 -2.56
C ASP A 237 6.88 35.27 -1.91
N ASP A 238 6.55 34.83 -0.71
CA ASP A 238 7.30 33.89 0.08
C ASP A 238 6.66 32.50 0.11
N ILE A 239 5.33 32.43 0.22
CA ILE A 239 4.60 31.18 0.45
C ILE A 239 3.37 31.05 -0.42
N LEU A 240 3.01 29.79 -0.67
CA LEU A 240 1.73 29.40 -1.25
C LEU A 240 1.11 28.35 -0.32
N VAL A 241 -0.06 28.63 0.25
CA VAL A 241 -0.80 27.72 1.11
C VAL A 241 -2.05 27.23 0.40
N ILE A 242 -2.23 25.93 0.40
CA ILE A 242 -3.35 25.28 -0.29
C ILE A 242 -4.12 24.34 0.63
N ASN A 243 -5.38 24.08 0.29
CA ASN A 243 -6.13 22.92 0.71
C ASN A 243 -5.97 21.85 -0.38
N LYS A 244 -5.19 20.80 -0.09
CA LYS A 244 -4.95 19.69 -0.99
C LYS A 244 -6.11 18.71 -0.90
N PRO A 245 -6.77 18.32 -1.99
CA PRO A 245 -7.78 17.27 -1.96
C PRO A 245 -7.14 15.89 -1.67
N ALA A 246 -7.94 14.96 -1.21
CA ALA A 246 -7.58 13.56 -1.17
C ALA A 246 -7.33 13.02 -2.60
N ARG A 247 -6.60 11.92 -2.73
CA ARG A 247 -6.25 11.28 -4.01
C ARG A 247 -5.42 12.15 -4.96
N LEU A 248 -4.77 13.18 -4.45
CA LEU A 248 -3.79 13.99 -5.19
C LEU A 248 -2.43 13.92 -4.50
N SER A 249 -1.38 13.53 -5.22
CA SER A 249 -0.01 13.57 -4.70
C SER A 249 0.44 15.00 -4.40
N SER A 250 1.20 15.18 -3.32
CA SER A 250 1.81 16.50 -2.99
C SER A 250 2.92 16.87 -3.97
N VAL A 251 3.69 15.87 -4.40
CA VAL A 251 4.90 16.02 -5.25
C VAL A 251 4.91 14.94 -6.33
N PRO A 252 5.67 15.14 -7.43
CA PRO A 252 5.77 14.12 -8.47
C PRO A 252 6.30 12.80 -7.92
N GLY A 253 5.62 11.72 -8.24
CA GLY A 253 6.10 10.36 -8.00
C GLY A 253 6.94 9.83 -9.17
N VAL A 254 7.44 8.61 -9.05
CA VAL A 254 8.18 7.95 -10.13
C VAL A 254 7.29 7.78 -11.37
N ARG A 255 6.05 7.29 -11.18
CA ARG A 255 5.06 7.07 -12.25
C ARG A 255 4.07 8.22 -12.38
N GLU A 256 3.57 8.74 -11.28
CA GLU A 256 2.58 9.82 -11.22
C GLU A 256 3.29 11.17 -11.33
N LYS A 257 3.05 11.89 -12.42
CA LYS A 257 3.60 13.23 -12.66
C LYS A 257 2.63 14.33 -12.31
N VAL A 258 1.33 14.06 -12.35
CA VAL A 258 0.28 14.99 -11.93
C VAL A 258 0.22 15.04 -10.41
N CYS A 259 0.45 16.19 -9.84
CA CYS A 259 0.45 16.40 -8.40
C CYS A 259 0.15 17.88 -8.07
N ALA A 260 -0.12 18.15 -6.81
CA ALA A 260 -0.42 19.53 -6.37
C ALA A 260 0.68 20.52 -6.80
N LYS A 261 1.96 20.14 -6.63
CA LYS A 261 3.09 20.98 -7.04
C LYS A 261 3.04 21.30 -8.54
N THR A 262 3.02 20.31 -9.41
CA THR A 262 3.10 20.53 -10.87
C THR A 262 1.88 21.24 -11.45
N MET A 263 0.70 21.04 -10.85
CA MET A 263 -0.52 21.76 -11.26
C MET A 263 -0.43 23.26 -10.94
N LEU A 264 0.14 23.60 -9.78
CA LEU A 264 0.23 24.99 -9.31
C LEU A 264 1.41 25.74 -9.90
N GLU A 265 2.51 25.08 -10.26
CA GLU A 265 3.67 25.71 -10.88
C GLU A 265 3.37 26.41 -12.21
N ARG A 266 2.33 25.97 -12.92
CA ARG A 266 1.88 26.63 -14.16
C ARG A 266 1.35 28.05 -13.92
N GLN A 267 0.73 28.27 -12.77
CA GLN A 267 0.13 29.57 -12.44
C GLN A 267 1.02 30.43 -11.53
N TYR A 268 1.75 29.79 -10.62
CA TYR A 268 2.49 30.49 -9.56
C TYR A 268 4.01 30.48 -9.77
N GLY A 269 4.51 29.86 -10.84
CA GLY A 269 5.94 29.69 -11.08
C GLY A 269 6.55 28.58 -10.23
N GLU A 270 7.88 28.55 -10.13
CA GLU A 270 8.59 27.50 -9.39
C GLU A 270 8.17 27.43 -7.92
N LEU A 271 7.83 26.25 -7.45
CA LEU A 271 7.44 25.97 -6.07
C LEU A 271 8.43 25.01 -5.40
N HIS A 272 8.79 25.30 -4.17
CA HIS A 272 9.71 24.49 -3.40
C HIS A 272 8.97 23.74 -2.30
N VAL A 273 9.29 22.43 -2.16
CA VAL A 273 8.61 21.53 -1.22
C VAL A 273 9.15 21.70 0.19
N VAL A 274 8.31 22.12 1.12
CA VAL A 274 8.64 22.23 2.55
C VAL A 274 8.29 20.94 3.29
N HIS A 275 7.09 20.43 3.07
CA HIS A 275 6.60 19.17 3.62
C HIS A 275 5.63 18.52 2.62
N ARG A 276 5.12 17.36 2.97
CA ARG A 276 4.15 16.67 2.12
C ARG A 276 3.07 16.02 2.94
N LEU A 277 1.90 15.87 2.34
CA LEU A 277 0.82 15.00 2.78
C LEU A 277 0.83 13.72 1.95
N ASP A 278 0.35 12.63 2.51
CA ASP A 278 0.15 11.39 1.77
C ASP A 278 -0.89 11.59 0.65
N LEU A 279 -0.93 10.69 -0.33
CA LEU A 279 -1.84 10.74 -1.47
C LEU A 279 -3.30 10.96 -1.04
N ASP A 280 -3.77 10.14 -0.09
CA ASP A 280 -5.16 10.11 0.36
C ASP A 280 -5.46 11.12 1.48
N THR A 281 -4.44 11.69 2.12
CA THR A 281 -4.60 12.73 3.14
C THR A 281 -4.94 14.06 2.47
N SER A 282 -6.03 14.68 2.90
CA SER A 282 -6.43 16.03 2.45
C SER A 282 -5.97 17.12 3.43
N GLY A 283 -6.13 18.39 3.04
CA GLY A 283 -5.92 19.53 3.92
C GLY A 283 -4.71 20.41 3.61
N LEU A 284 -4.27 21.13 4.61
CA LEU A 284 -3.28 22.21 4.49
C LEU A 284 -1.90 21.73 4.09
N LEU A 285 -1.38 22.31 3.02
CA LEU A 285 -0.04 22.11 2.50
C LEU A 285 0.58 23.46 2.14
N VAL A 286 1.82 23.72 2.58
CA VAL A 286 2.55 24.94 2.26
C VAL A 286 3.73 24.63 1.34
N PHE A 287 3.88 25.44 0.30
CA PHE A 287 5.07 25.53 -0.56
C PHE A 287 5.79 26.83 -0.31
N ALA A 288 7.11 26.83 -0.42
CA ALA A 288 7.89 28.04 -0.50
C ALA A 288 8.00 28.50 -1.96
N ARG A 289 7.94 29.80 -2.22
CA ARG A 289 8.03 30.40 -3.55
C ARG A 289 9.44 30.85 -3.94
N ASN A 290 10.35 30.83 -2.99
CA ASN A 290 11.75 31.16 -3.19
C ASN A 290 12.65 30.34 -2.24
N LYS A 291 13.96 30.29 -2.52
CA LYS A 291 14.95 29.51 -1.74
C LYS A 291 15.11 30.00 -0.31
N ARG A 292 15.05 31.33 -0.06
CA ARG A 292 15.17 31.91 1.27
C ARG A 292 14.01 31.44 2.16
N SER A 293 12.80 31.49 1.64
CA SER A 293 11.60 31.03 2.35
C SER A 293 11.62 29.54 2.57
N LEU A 294 12.14 28.74 1.62
CA LEU A 294 12.35 27.30 1.78
C LEU A 294 13.30 26.99 2.95
N GLU A 295 14.45 27.68 3.02
CA GLU A 295 15.43 27.49 4.10
C GLU A 295 14.83 27.83 5.47
N HIS A 296 14.11 28.95 5.55
CA HIS A 296 13.43 29.37 6.78
C HIS A 296 12.39 28.33 7.23
N LEU A 297 11.49 27.94 6.36
CA LEU A 297 10.44 26.97 6.67
C LEU A 297 11.03 25.59 7.00
N ASN A 298 12.01 25.11 6.25
CA ASN A 298 12.70 23.85 6.57
C ASN A 298 13.35 23.86 7.96
N LYS A 299 13.92 25.02 8.38
CA LYS A 299 14.45 25.19 9.72
C LYS A 299 13.35 25.11 10.78
N SER A 300 12.23 25.79 10.58
CA SER A 300 11.07 25.78 11.48
C SER A 300 10.49 24.36 11.60
N PHE A 301 10.27 23.67 10.50
CA PHE A 301 9.77 22.28 10.51
C PHE A 301 10.73 21.31 11.19
N ARG A 302 12.05 21.47 11.00
CA ARG A 302 13.07 20.64 11.64
C ARG A 302 13.15 20.87 13.15
N LYS A 303 13.05 22.15 13.57
CA LYS A 303 13.04 22.54 14.97
C LYS A 303 11.74 22.22 15.68
N ARG A 304 10.70 21.84 14.93
CA ARG A 304 9.33 21.64 15.43
C ARG A 304 8.68 22.91 15.97
N ASP A 305 9.07 24.06 15.43
CA ASP A 305 8.47 25.37 15.71
C ASP A 305 7.17 25.58 14.91
N THR A 306 6.59 24.49 14.40
CA THR A 306 5.35 24.47 13.65
C THR A 306 4.30 23.70 14.41
N HIS A 307 3.08 24.22 14.48
CA HIS A 307 1.95 23.53 15.08
C HIS A 307 1.02 22.99 13.98
N LYS A 308 0.64 21.73 14.09
CA LYS A 308 -0.19 21.02 13.12
C LYS A 308 -1.31 20.30 13.83
N ILE A 309 -2.54 20.52 13.39
CA ILE A 309 -3.69 19.76 13.85
C ILE A 309 -4.29 19.04 12.65
N TYR A 310 -4.48 17.75 12.83
CA TYR A 310 -5.23 16.92 11.90
C TYR A 310 -6.54 16.53 12.54
N GLU A 311 -7.58 16.46 11.75
CA GLU A 311 -8.86 15.89 12.13
C GLU A 311 -8.98 14.52 11.47
N ALA A 312 -9.46 13.53 12.25
CA ALA A 312 -9.64 12.18 11.75
C ALA A 312 -10.91 11.56 12.34
N ARG A 313 -11.58 10.74 11.52
CA ARG A 313 -12.65 9.84 11.95
C ARG A 313 -12.07 8.45 12.06
N LEU A 314 -12.20 7.81 13.22
CA LEU A 314 -11.66 6.49 13.52
C LEU A 314 -12.77 5.46 13.58
N GLU A 315 -12.46 4.23 13.20
CA GLU A 315 -13.35 3.08 13.35
C GLU A 315 -13.41 2.66 14.84
N GLY A 316 -14.64 2.56 15.39
CA GLY A 316 -14.84 2.14 16.78
C GLY A 316 -14.85 3.30 17.78
N VAL A 317 -14.80 2.94 19.06
CA VAL A 317 -14.85 3.87 20.20
C VAL A 317 -13.54 3.80 20.97
N ILE A 318 -12.99 4.96 21.31
CA ILE A 318 -11.82 5.11 22.17
C ILE A 318 -12.31 5.43 23.57
N SER A 319 -11.77 4.73 24.58
CA SER A 319 -12.09 4.97 26.00
C SER A 319 -11.47 6.25 26.53
N GLU A 320 -10.24 6.54 26.13
CA GLU A 320 -9.47 7.69 26.57
C GLU A 320 -9.89 8.94 25.82
N GLN A 321 -10.21 10.02 26.57
CA GLN A 321 -10.63 11.29 25.96
C GLN A 321 -9.46 12.09 25.37
N GLN A 322 -8.26 11.88 25.85
CA GLN A 322 -7.02 12.49 25.35
C GLN A 322 -5.82 11.65 25.76
N GLY A 323 -4.73 11.82 25.05
CA GLY A 323 -3.51 11.11 25.39
C GLY A 323 -2.37 11.35 24.40
N ARG A 324 -1.31 10.54 24.56
CA ARG A 324 -0.12 10.58 23.72
C ARG A 324 0.27 9.17 23.30
N ILE A 325 0.49 9.01 22.02
CA ILE A 325 0.92 7.75 21.40
C ILE A 325 2.40 7.85 21.10
N GLU A 326 3.19 6.95 21.65
CA GLU A 326 4.63 6.85 21.39
C GLU A 326 4.96 5.47 20.86
N LEU A 327 5.03 5.36 19.54
CA LEU A 327 5.35 4.13 18.83
C LEU A 327 6.43 4.41 17.79
N PRO A 328 7.64 3.87 17.94
CA PRO A 328 8.68 4.01 16.94
C PRO A 328 8.28 3.34 15.63
N LEU A 329 8.51 4.03 14.51
CA LEU A 329 8.10 3.61 13.18
C LEU A 329 9.29 3.28 12.28
N ALA A 330 9.11 2.26 11.47
CA ALA A 330 10.03 1.89 10.41
C ALA A 330 9.28 1.59 9.12
N LEU A 331 9.98 1.70 8.00
CA LEU A 331 9.43 1.27 6.72
C LEU A 331 9.26 -0.25 6.74
N ASN A 332 8.06 -0.72 6.47
CA ASN A 332 7.84 -2.14 6.20
C ASN A 332 8.38 -2.47 4.80
N TRP A 333 9.62 -2.88 4.73
CA TRP A 333 10.31 -3.18 3.47
C TRP A 333 9.63 -4.26 2.64
N LEU A 334 8.87 -5.12 3.30
CA LEU A 334 8.21 -6.28 2.70
C LEU A 334 6.81 -5.95 2.19
N ASP A 335 6.26 -4.81 2.63
CA ASP A 335 4.90 -4.39 2.30
C ASP A 335 4.86 -2.86 2.13
N ARG A 336 5.67 -2.35 1.19
CA ARG A 336 5.69 -0.92 0.85
C ARG A 336 4.37 -0.50 0.19
N PRO A 337 3.89 0.69 0.47
CA PRO A 337 4.51 1.78 1.22
C PRO A 337 4.21 1.76 2.73
N ARG A 338 3.65 0.66 3.26
CA ARG A 338 3.27 0.55 4.68
C ARG A 338 4.46 0.77 5.61
N GLN A 339 4.16 1.33 6.77
CA GLN A 339 5.07 1.42 7.91
C GLN A 339 4.71 0.32 8.92
N CYS A 340 5.66 -0.06 9.74
CA CYS A 340 5.46 -0.96 10.87
C CYS A 340 6.03 -0.34 12.15
N THR A 341 5.59 -0.87 13.29
CA THR A 341 6.16 -0.52 14.58
C THR A 341 7.35 -1.43 14.87
N LEU A 342 8.48 -0.83 15.24
CA LEU A 342 9.67 -1.54 15.70
C LEU A 342 10.22 -0.81 16.92
N THR A 343 10.87 -1.54 17.84
CA THR A 343 11.64 -0.90 18.90
C THR A 343 12.76 -0.05 18.31
N GLU A 344 13.23 0.96 19.04
CA GLU A 344 14.35 1.79 18.58
C GLU A 344 15.60 0.96 18.33
N ASP A 345 15.90 0.00 19.22
CA ASP A 345 16.98 -0.98 19.04
C ASP A 345 16.80 -1.86 17.78
N GLY A 346 15.56 -2.08 17.36
CA GLY A 346 15.21 -2.75 16.11
C GLY A 346 15.28 -1.89 14.86
N GLY A 347 15.68 -0.60 14.99
CA GLY A 347 15.78 0.36 13.89
C GLY A 347 14.52 1.21 13.67
N GLY A 348 13.56 1.16 14.59
CA GLY A 348 12.42 2.07 14.59
C GLY A 348 12.85 3.51 14.89
N LYS A 349 12.26 4.47 14.20
CA LYS A 349 12.50 5.89 14.46
C LYS A 349 11.46 6.41 15.44
N ALA A 350 11.91 7.00 16.55
CA ALA A 350 11.03 7.61 17.53
C ALA A 350 9.96 8.48 16.87
N SER A 351 8.72 8.27 17.27
CA SER A 351 7.58 9.07 16.82
C SER A 351 6.54 9.22 17.93
N ALA A 352 5.92 10.40 17.99
CA ALA A 352 4.91 10.74 18.97
C ALA A 352 3.79 11.56 18.34
N THR A 353 2.56 11.27 18.78
CA THR A 353 1.33 11.99 18.39
C THR A 353 0.48 12.20 19.63
N GLU A 354 0.03 13.40 19.86
CA GLU A 354 -0.99 13.72 20.87
C GLU A 354 -2.37 13.65 20.21
N PHE A 355 -3.37 13.22 20.98
CA PHE A 355 -4.75 13.15 20.50
C PHE A 355 -5.74 13.66 21.53
N VAL A 356 -6.85 14.19 21.03
CA VAL A 356 -8.02 14.59 21.82
C VAL A 356 -9.26 14.09 21.09
N VAL A 357 -10.12 13.36 21.79
CA VAL A 357 -11.44 12.97 21.29
C VAL A 357 -12.36 14.20 21.30
N ILE A 358 -12.97 14.50 20.16
CA ILE A 358 -13.90 15.64 20.04
C ILE A 358 -15.36 15.20 19.92
N GLY A 359 -15.60 13.92 19.69
CA GLY A 359 -16.95 13.36 19.66
C GLY A 359 -16.98 11.91 19.25
N THR A 360 -18.16 11.32 19.40
CA THR A 360 -18.48 9.99 18.89
C THR A 360 -19.74 10.07 18.05
N GLN A 361 -19.81 9.26 17.03
CA GLN A 361 -20.92 9.23 16.10
C GLN A 361 -21.32 7.79 15.82
N GLN A 362 -22.64 7.54 15.76
CA GLN A 362 -23.16 6.27 15.29
C GLN A 362 -23.45 6.37 13.81
N THR A 363 -22.84 5.51 13.01
CA THR A 363 -23.04 5.43 11.55
C THR A 363 -23.60 4.07 11.18
N ALA A 364 -23.99 3.89 9.90
CA ALA A 364 -24.43 2.59 9.39
C ALA A 364 -23.32 1.53 9.49
N GLY A 365 -22.06 1.95 9.32
CA GLY A 365 -20.86 1.10 9.50
C GLY A 365 -20.38 0.94 10.94
N GLY A 366 -21.23 1.25 11.94
CA GLY A 366 -20.91 1.15 13.37
C GLY A 366 -20.46 2.46 14.01
N PRO A 367 -20.06 2.42 15.29
CA PRO A 367 -19.65 3.61 16.00
C PRO A 367 -18.31 4.14 15.47
N LYS A 368 -18.19 5.46 15.41
CA LYS A 368 -16.98 6.17 14.97
C LYS A 368 -16.56 7.16 16.06
N THR A 369 -15.25 7.36 16.21
CA THR A 369 -14.67 8.38 17.09
C THR A 369 -14.06 9.50 16.27
N LEU A 370 -14.43 10.72 16.57
CA LEU A 370 -13.85 11.92 15.97
C LEU A 370 -12.70 12.42 16.85
N VAL A 371 -11.52 12.61 16.26
CA VAL A 371 -10.32 13.01 17.01
C VAL A 371 -9.57 14.14 16.34
N ARG A 372 -8.93 14.99 17.16
CA ARG A 372 -7.85 15.86 16.76
C ARG A 372 -6.52 15.22 17.10
N LEU A 373 -5.63 15.20 16.13
CA LEU A 373 -4.29 14.61 16.21
C LEU A 373 -3.25 15.71 16.04
N SER A 374 -2.33 15.82 17.00
CA SER A 374 -1.22 16.76 16.97
C SER A 374 0.10 15.99 16.87
N PRO A 375 0.66 15.82 15.64
CA PRO A 375 1.91 15.08 15.47
C PRO A 375 3.11 15.88 15.98
N VAL A 376 3.78 15.41 17.02
CA VAL A 376 5.04 15.95 17.55
C VAL A 376 6.19 15.66 16.59
N THR A 377 6.12 14.55 15.89
CA THR A 377 7.06 14.14 14.82
C THR A 377 6.32 14.00 13.50
N GLY A 378 7.04 13.90 12.38
CA GLY A 378 6.45 13.81 11.03
C GLY A 378 6.99 12.61 10.25
N ARG A 379 6.72 11.38 10.71
CA ARG A 379 7.09 10.17 9.96
C ARG A 379 6.04 9.82 8.92
N THR A 380 6.45 9.12 7.87
CA THR A 380 5.52 8.61 6.83
C THR A 380 4.43 7.77 7.50
N HIS A 381 3.18 7.97 7.11
CA HIS A 381 1.98 7.30 7.62
C HIS A 381 1.82 7.34 9.16
N GLN A 382 2.52 8.25 9.87
CA GLN A 382 2.58 8.24 11.32
C GLN A 382 1.19 8.19 11.98
N LEU A 383 0.32 9.15 11.64
CA LEU A 383 -1.02 9.23 12.23
C LEU A 383 -1.84 7.98 11.97
N ARG A 384 -1.73 7.43 10.78
CA ARG A 384 -2.45 6.22 10.35
C ARG A 384 -2.03 5.00 11.18
N VAL A 385 -0.71 4.78 11.34
CA VAL A 385 -0.19 3.68 12.17
C VAL A 385 -0.47 3.90 13.65
N HIS A 386 -0.32 5.13 14.14
CA HIS A 386 -0.59 5.45 15.55
C HIS A 386 -2.04 5.20 15.92
N CYS A 387 -3.00 5.59 15.08
CA CYS A 387 -4.41 5.27 15.33
C CYS A 387 -4.67 3.75 15.29
N ALA A 388 -4.18 3.06 14.26
CA ALA A 388 -4.44 1.64 14.09
C ALA A 388 -3.75 0.76 15.14
N LYS A 389 -2.51 1.08 15.52
CA LYS A 389 -1.69 0.24 16.41
C LYS A 389 -1.58 0.77 17.83
N GLY A 390 -1.68 2.08 18.02
CA GLY A 390 -1.63 2.72 19.33
C GLY A 390 -2.98 2.79 20.03
N LEU A 391 -4.02 3.15 19.27
CA LEU A 391 -5.39 3.24 19.81
C LEU A 391 -6.24 2.00 19.52
N GLY A 392 -5.77 1.09 18.68
CA GLY A 392 -6.57 -0.06 18.22
C GLY A 392 -7.77 0.34 17.32
N CYS A 393 -7.88 1.62 16.97
CA CYS A 393 -8.96 2.20 16.17
C CYS A 393 -8.36 2.84 14.91
N PRO A 394 -8.31 2.12 13.78
CA PRO A 394 -7.76 2.68 12.55
C PRO A 394 -8.59 3.85 12.04
N ILE A 395 -7.98 4.69 11.20
CA ILE A 395 -8.68 5.78 10.53
C ILE A 395 -9.68 5.19 9.54
N ASP A 396 -10.89 5.69 9.58
CA ASP A 396 -11.98 5.25 8.72
C ASP A 396 -11.62 5.45 7.23
N GLY A 397 -11.85 4.42 6.42
CA GLY A 397 -11.48 4.42 5.01
C GLY A 397 -9.96 4.28 4.75
N ASP A 398 -9.15 3.84 5.74
CA ASP A 398 -7.72 3.63 5.54
C ASP A 398 -7.45 2.34 4.75
N PRO A 399 -6.94 2.44 3.48
CA PRO A 399 -6.72 1.26 2.65
C PRO A 399 -5.50 0.42 3.09
N PHE A 400 -4.67 0.93 4.03
CA PHE A 400 -3.47 0.23 4.45
C PHE A 400 -3.53 -0.32 5.86
N TYR A 401 -4.20 0.38 6.77
CA TYR A 401 -4.19 0.06 8.20
C TYR A 401 -5.58 -0.17 8.77
N GLY A 402 -6.65 -0.08 7.97
CA GLY A 402 -8.02 -0.43 8.33
C GLY A 402 -8.17 -1.88 8.77
N HIS A 403 -9.29 -2.23 9.37
CA HIS A 403 -9.56 -3.60 9.80
C HIS A 403 -9.75 -4.52 8.59
N PRO A 404 -8.99 -5.63 8.48
CA PRO A 404 -9.24 -6.61 7.44
C PRO A 404 -10.64 -7.23 7.60
N GLY A 405 -11.50 -7.10 6.61
CA GLY A 405 -12.82 -7.71 6.60
C GLY A 405 -14.01 -6.76 6.82
N LEU A 406 -13.76 -5.49 7.17
CA LEU A 406 -14.78 -4.43 7.19
C LEU A 406 -14.86 -3.65 5.86
N GLU A 407 -14.17 -4.11 4.84
CA GLU A 407 -14.22 -3.53 3.50
C GLU A 407 -15.64 -3.68 2.93
N GLY A 408 -16.33 -2.55 2.80
CA GLY A 408 -17.75 -2.49 2.41
C GLY A 408 -18.73 -2.21 3.55
N GLU A 409 -18.27 -2.23 4.81
CA GLU A 409 -19.04 -1.82 5.99
C GLU A 409 -18.65 -0.41 6.49
N THR A 410 -17.71 0.25 5.81
CA THR A 410 -17.35 1.63 6.11
C THR A 410 -18.18 2.60 5.27
N ASP A 411 -18.71 3.64 5.91
CA ASP A 411 -19.40 4.74 5.23
C ASP A 411 -18.40 5.66 4.48
N ALA A 412 -17.10 5.44 4.69
CA ALA A 412 -16.06 6.29 4.13
C ALA A 412 -15.75 5.92 2.67
N THR A 413 -15.90 6.89 1.79
CA THR A 413 -15.50 6.78 0.38
C THR A 413 -14.01 7.07 0.16
N ARG A 414 -13.29 7.50 1.20
CA ARG A 414 -11.88 7.89 1.21
C ARG A 414 -11.28 7.80 2.62
N LEU A 415 -9.97 7.89 2.73
CA LEU A 415 -9.28 8.07 4.03
C LEU A 415 -9.81 9.33 4.75
N CYS A 416 -10.41 9.17 5.92
CA CYS A 416 -10.92 10.27 6.75
C CYS A 416 -9.81 10.88 7.61
N LEU A 417 -8.81 11.46 6.97
CA LEU A 417 -7.68 12.18 7.58
C LEU A 417 -7.46 13.51 6.86
N HIS A 418 -7.52 14.60 7.61
CA HIS A 418 -7.44 15.96 7.09
C HIS A 418 -6.48 16.83 7.90
N ALA A 419 -5.55 17.53 7.26
CA ALA A 419 -4.69 18.53 7.88
C ALA A 419 -5.48 19.83 8.05
N ALA A 420 -6.11 19.99 9.23
CA ALA A 420 -7.10 21.05 9.47
C ALA A 420 -6.49 22.37 9.90
N GLU A 421 -5.35 22.36 10.63
CA GLU A 421 -4.70 23.60 11.07
C GLU A 421 -3.18 23.49 10.91
N LEU A 422 -2.57 24.57 10.42
CA LEU A 422 -1.13 24.72 10.26
C LEU A 422 -0.68 26.09 10.71
N THR A 423 0.18 26.13 11.73
CA THR A 423 0.78 27.36 12.26
C THR A 423 2.30 27.31 12.10
N PHE A 424 2.88 28.39 11.58
CA PHE A 424 4.33 28.54 11.44
C PHE A 424 4.71 30.03 11.44
N VAL A 425 6.00 30.31 11.59
CA VAL A 425 6.52 31.69 11.50
C VAL A 425 6.73 32.05 10.02
N HIS A 426 6.10 33.11 9.59
CA HIS A 426 6.21 33.60 8.22
C HIS A 426 7.65 34.04 7.89
N PRO A 427 8.23 33.62 6.74
CA PRO A 427 9.65 33.80 6.43
C PRO A 427 10.13 35.24 6.46
N THR A 428 9.36 36.17 5.94
CA THR A 428 9.74 37.59 5.84
C THR A 428 9.22 38.42 7.01
N SER A 429 7.96 38.28 7.40
CA SER A 429 7.40 39.07 8.49
C SER A 429 7.89 38.67 9.87
N GLY A 430 8.40 37.45 10.04
CA GLY A 430 8.81 36.90 11.33
C GLY A 430 7.65 36.69 12.33
N LYS A 431 6.42 36.89 11.90
CA LYS A 431 5.21 36.73 12.74
C LYS A 431 4.62 35.31 12.58
N PRO A 432 4.03 34.75 13.65
CA PRO A 432 3.28 33.52 13.51
C PRO A 432 2.02 33.74 12.64
N VAL A 433 1.78 32.82 11.73
CA VAL A 433 0.59 32.79 10.88
C VAL A 433 -0.08 31.43 11.03
N THR A 434 -1.40 31.44 11.09
CA THR A 434 -2.22 30.23 11.23
C THR A 434 -3.21 30.15 10.08
N PHE A 435 -3.20 29.01 9.40
CA PHE A 435 -4.17 28.67 8.36
C PHE A 435 -5.09 27.58 8.87
N LYS A 436 -6.35 27.62 8.47
CA LYS A 436 -7.36 26.64 8.82
C LYS A 436 -8.13 26.21 7.57
N ALA A 437 -8.38 24.91 7.49
CA ALA A 437 -9.24 24.30 6.49
C ALA A 437 -10.07 23.26 7.22
N PRO A 438 -11.39 23.40 7.32
CA PRO A 438 -12.23 22.41 7.98
C PRO A 438 -12.21 21.10 7.20
N ALA A 439 -12.31 19.98 7.92
CA ALA A 439 -12.46 18.68 7.28
C ALA A 439 -13.79 18.60 6.53
N ASP A 440 -13.75 17.93 5.38
CA ASP A 440 -14.87 17.72 4.47
C ASP A 440 -15.41 16.28 4.55
N PHE A 441 -15.24 15.63 5.71
CA PHE A 441 -15.85 14.33 5.93
C PHE A 441 -17.36 14.47 6.07
N PRO A 442 -18.16 13.52 5.61
CA PRO A 442 -19.56 13.47 5.98
C PRO A 442 -19.66 13.46 7.52
N ASP A 443 -20.44 14.37 8.07
CA ASP A 443 -20.79 14.44 9.51
C ASP A 443 -19.64 14.79 10.46
N PHE A 444 -18.73 15.70 10.07
CA PHE A 444 -17.75 16.29 10.97
C PHE A 444 -18.20 17.69 11.39
#